data_2065b737548afe0189a14c043d737583
#
_entry.id   2065b737548afe0189a14c043d737583
#
_cell.length_a   1.000
_cell.length_b   1.000
_cell.length_c   1.000
_cell.angle_alpha   90.00
_cell.angle_beta   90.00
_cell.angle_gamma   90.00
#
_symmetry.space_group_name_H-M   'P 1'
#
loop_
_entity.id
_entity.type
_entity.pdbx_description
1 polymer ?
#
loop_
_entity_poly.entity_id
_entity_poly.type
_entity_poly.pdbx_seq_one_letter_code
_entity_poly.pdbx_strand_id
1 'polypeptide(L)'
;MTITDFLTKVHEIASERPAYRLGRDGSDGLCDCIGLIIGAIRRNGLRYTELHGSNWFARHYTSSLMRVTDADDLSPGDLVYKARTPGAAKYDLPSRYAKDPDKYDYYHVGVVTGVNPLEITHCTSSGSVDGITTDGKLGGWTHKGQLTLIDQITEEDAPMAGTTGIVTAANGKPVNMRKGPKTTAQLVDRVPVGTQVTVKSYDDSWAQIAYRGATGYMMTKYLEISAAAHEAVSGALEQRVAELTAAVADLQKRVTALEGGVSVG
;
A
#
# COMPACT_ATOMS: atom_id res chain seq x y z
N MET A 1 9.37 0.11 -3.85
CA MET A 1 8.52 -0.89 -4.54
C MET A 1 7.10 -0.35 -4.64
N THR A 2 6.38 -0.65 -5.71
CA THR A 2 4.98 -0.25 -5.84
C THR A 2 4.05 -1.12 -4.98
N ILE A 3 2.80 -0.66 -4.78
CA ILE A 3 1.74 -1.47 -4.13
C ILE A 3 1.51 -2.76 -4.90
N THR A 4 1.50 -2.69 -6.24
CA THR A 4 1.29 -3.85 -7.12
C THR A 4 2.41 -4.88 -6.95
N ASP A 5 3.67 -4.45 -6.90
CA ASP A 5 4.81 -5.34 -6.66
C ASP A 5 4.69 -6.03 -5.30
N PHE A 6 4.35 -5.26 -4.26
CA PHE A 6 4.18 -5.78 -2.91
C PHE A 6 3.07 -6.83 -2.86
N LEU A 7 1.87 -6.51 -3.38
CA LEU A 7 0.74 -7.43 -3.39
C LEU A 7 1.01 -8.68 -4.23
N THR A 8 1.73 -8.55 -5.35
CA THR A 8 2.17 -9.70 -6.15
C THR A 8 2.96 -10.69 -5.30
N LYS A 9 3.93 -10.19 -4.50
CA LYS A 9 4.75 -11.07 -3.63
C LYS A 9 3.98 -11.63 -2.44
N VAL A 10 3.01 -10.88 -1.90
CA VAL A 10 2.08 -11.41 -0.89
C VAL A 10 1.28 -12.59 -1.45
N HIS A 11 0.73 -12.46 -2.66
CA HIS A 11 -0.01 -13.53 -3.33
C HIS A 11 0.88 -14.73 -3.69
N GLU A 12 2.12 -14.51 -4.14
CA GLU A 12 3.08 -15.59 -4.38
C GLU A 12 3.29 -16.42 -3.11
N ILE A 13 3.63 -15.78 -1.98
CA ILE A 13 3.81 -16.49 -0.70
C ILE A 13 2.52 -17.20 -0.28
N ALA A 14 1.37 -16.54 -0.42
CA ALA A 14 0.09 -17.14 -0.07
C ALA A 14 -0.23 -18.38 -0.90
N SER A 15 0.12 -18.39 -2.19
CA SER A 15 -0.09 -19.52 -3.10
C SER A 15 0.76 -20.76 -2.76
N GLU A 16 1.92 -20.53 -2.15
CA GLU A 16 2.82 -21.59 -1.67
C GLU A 16 2.29 -22.28 -0.39
N ARG A 17 1.29 -21.70 0.28
CA ARG A 17 0.63 -22.23 1.47
C ARG A 17 1.60 -22.61 2.59
N PRO A 18 2.48 -21.70 3.03
CA PRO A 18 3.42 -21.99 4.11
C PRO A 18 2.66 -22.31 5.41
N ALA A 19 3.15 -23.25 6.19
CA ALA A 19 2.66 -23.51 7.52
C ALA A 19 3.08 -22.39 8.49
N TYR A 20 2.32 -22.19 9.56
CA TYR A 20 2.65 -21.18 10.55
C TYR A 20 3.88 -21.56 11.38
N ARG A 21 4.85 -20.66 11.43
CA ARG A 21 5.99 -20.75 12.33
C ARG A 21 6.50 -19.36 12.68
N LEU A 22 6.49 -19.04 13.99
CA LEU A 22 7.01 -17.76 14.51
C LEU A 22 8.45 -17.50 14.04
N GLY A 23 8.74 -16.28 13.58
CA GLY A 23 10.04 -15.85 13.11
C GLY A 23 10.39 -16.26 11.67
N ARG A 24 9.43 -16.80 10.89
CA ARG A 24 9.65 -17.25 9.50
C ARG A 24 8.93 -16.34 8.51
N ASP A 25 9.50 -16.21 7.31
CA ASP A 25 9.08 -15.24 6.27
C ASP A 25 8.59 -15.88 4.97
N GLY A 26 8.31 -17.17 4.95
CA GLY A 26 7.83 -17.87 3.77
C GLY A 26 8.95 -18.36 2.83
N SER A 27 10.22 -18.12 3.12
CA SER A 27 11.32 -18.54 2.23
C SER A 27 11.60 -20.05 2.28
N ASP A 28 11.15 -20.72 3.32
CA ASP A 28 11.37 -22.15 3.57
C ASP A 28 10.09 -22.96 3.78
N GLY A 29 8.95 -22.45 3.27
CA GLY A 29 7.64 -23.06 3.45
C GLY A 29 7.03 -22.83 4.83
N LEU A 30 7.61 -21.95 5.63
CA LEU A 30 7.14 -21.57 6.97
C LEU A 30 6.99 -20.04 7.06
N CYS A 31 5.94 -19.56 7.68
CA CYS A 31 5.63 -18.13 7.75
C CYS A 31 4.94 -17.79 9.06
N ASP A 32 5.08 -16.55 9.56
CA ASP A 32 4.18 -15.98 10.56
C ASP A 32 3.50 -14.71 10.05
N CYS A 33 2.70 -14.05 10.88
CA CYS A 33 1.89 -12.92 10.44
C CYS A 33 2.72 -11.76 9.87
N ILE A 34 3.83 -11.40 10.53
CA ILE A 34 4.72 -10.35 10.04
C ILE A 34 5.69 -10.89 8.97
N GLY A 35 5.99 -12.17 9.02
CA GLY A 35 6.83 -12.84 8.04
C GLY A 35 6.26 -12.80 6.63
N LEU A 36 4.95 -12.84 6.46
CA LEU A 36 4.29 -12.63 5.16
C LEU A 36 4.69 -11.28 4.55
N ILE A 37 4.73 -10.23 5.35
CA ILE A 37 5.10 -8.87 4.90
C ILE A 37 6.60 -8.78 4.66
N ILE A 38 7.42 -9.26 5.59
CA ILE A 38 8.89 -9.26 5.47
C ILE A 38 9.32 -10.09 4.25
N GLY A 39 8.72 -11.25 4.04
CA GLY A 39 8.97 -12.09 2.88
C GLY A 39 8.64 -11.40 1.56
N ALA A 40 7.49 -10.71 1.50
CA ALA A 40 7.11 -9.93 0.33
C ALA A 40 8.10 -8.78 0.05
N ILE A 41 8.57 -8.06 1.10
CA ILE A 41 9.60 -7.03 0.99
C ILE A 41 10.90 -7.63 0.42
N ARG A 42 11.38 -8.75 0.97
CA ARG A 42 12.60 -9.42 0.53
C ARG A 42 12.51 -9.96 -0.90
N ARG A 43 11.36 -10.53 -1.29
CA ARG A 43 11.11 -11.00 -2.66
C ARG A 43 11.04 -9.85 -3.68
N ASN A 44 10.81 -8.62 -3.25
CA ASN A 44 10.95 -7.42 -4.06
C ASN A 44 12.40 -6.87 -4.12
N GLY A 45 13.38 -7.63 -3.61
CA GLY A 45 14.80 -7.25 -3.63
C GLY A 45 15.18 -6.22 -2.56
N LEU A 46 14.27 -5.85 -1.67
CA LEU A 46 14.57 -4.91 -0.59
C LEU A 46 15.19 -5.65 0.61
N ARG A 47 16.24 -5.05 1.18
CA ARG A 47 16.87 -5.60 2.37
C ARG A 47 16.08 -5.22 3.62
N TYR A 48 15.63 -6.22 4.37
CA TYR A 48 15.07 -6.07 5.70
C TYR A 48 15.88 -6.86 6.72
N THR A 49 16.50 -6.17 7.68
CA THR A 49 17.40 -6.74 8.70
C THR A 49 17.00 -6.36 10.13
N GLU A 50 15.87 -5.65 10.27
CA GLU A 50 15.35 -5.16 11.53
C GLU A 50 14.61 -6.25 12.32
N LEU A 51 14.03 -5.87 13.45
CA LEU A 51 13.31 -6.80 14.32
C LEU A 51 12.12 -7.45 13.63
N HIS A 52 12.05 -8.76 13.72
CA HIS A 52 10.92 -9.56 13.30
C HIS A 52 9.81 -9.48 14.34
N GLY A 53 8.83 -8.61 14.13
CA GLY A 53 7.73 -8.42 15.06
C GLY A 53 6.70 -7.38 14.62
N SER A 54 5.42 -7.70 14.77
CA SER A 54 4.31 -6.83 14.38
C SER A 54 4.28 -5.52 15.17
N ASN A 55 4.62 -5.55 16.45
CA ASN A 55 4.77 -4.35 17.27
C ASN A 55 5.88 -3.41 16.79
N TRP A 56 7.00 -3.96 16.30
CA TRP A 56 8.08 -3.17 15.70
C TRP A 56 7.63 -2.57 14.38
N PHE A 57 7.00 -3.39 13.58
CA PHE A 57 6.56 -2.98 12.24
C PHE A 57 5.49 -1.88 12.28
N ALA A 58 4.53 -1.99 13.21
CA ALA A 58 3.52 -0.97 13.41
C ALA A 58 4.11 0.41 13.73
N ARG A 59 5.24 0.46 14.49
CA ARG A 59 5.86 1.71 14.94
C ARG A 59 6.90 2.29 13.99
N HIS A 60 7.55 1.44 13.17
CA HIS A 60 8.71 1.86 12.39
C HIS A 60 8.52 1.76 10.88
N TYR A 61 7.59 0.91 10.44
CA TYR A 61 7.36 0.63 9.01
C TYR A 61 5.92 0.86 8.56
N THR A 62 5.10 1.45 9.43
CA THR A 62 3.70 1.78 9.11
C THR A 62 3.45 3.26 9.33
N SER A 63 3.16 3.98 8.26
CA SER A 63 2.72 5.37 8.31
C SER A 63 1.19 5.46 8.45
N SER A 64 0.71 6.62 8.89
CA SER A 64 -0.73 6.90 9.03
C SER A 64 -1.48 5.83 9.83
N LEU A 65 -0.80 5.26 10.85
CA LEU A 65 -1.39 4.22 11.70
C LEU A 65 -2.55 4.80 12.51
N MET A 66 -3.75 4.30 12.27
CA MET A 66 -4.98 4.81 12.87
C MET A 66 -6.00 3.70 13.10
N ARG A 67 -6.99 3.99 13.95
CA ARG A 67 -8.11 3.06 14.14
C ARG A 67 -8.93 2.96 12.87
N VAL A 68 -9.36 1.75 12.55
CA VAL A 68 -10.31 1.47 11.47
C VAL A 68 -11.61 0.90 12.09
N THR A 69 -12.74 1.42 11.66
CA THR A 69 -14.08 1.01 12.12
C THR A 69 -14.99 0.63 10.96
N ASP A 70 -14.64 1.03 9.76
CA ASP A 70 -15.37 0.72 8.53
C ASP A 70 -14.44 0.04 7.52
N ALA A 71 -14.91 -1.04 6.90
CA ALA A 71 -14.19 -1.72 5.83
C ALA A 71 -14.02 -0.85 4.58
N ASP A 72 -14.92 0.11 4.38
CA ASP A 72 -14.86 1.06 3.26
C ASP A 72 -13.68 2.05 3.36
N ASP A 73 -13.05 2.16 4.53
CA ASP A 73 -11.83 2.94 4.73
C ASP A 73 -10.57 2.20 4.29
N LEU A 74 -10.65 0.89 4.00
CA LEU A 74 -9.51 0.07 3.60
C LEU A 74 -9.21 0.21 2.10
N SER A 75 -7.92 0.12 1.78
CA SER A 75 -7.40 0.09 0.41
C SER A 75 -6.45 -1.10 0.22
N PRO A 76 -6.37 -1.68 -0.99
CA PRO A 76 -5.37 -2.72 -1.27
C PRO A 76 -3.97 -2.23 -0.94
N GLY A 77 -3.19 -3.06 -0.24
CA GLY A 77 -1.85 -2.72 0.26
C GLY A 77 -1.82 -2.13 1.66
N ASP A 78 -2.98 -1.73 2.24
CA ASP A 78 -3.02 -1.34 3.65
C ASP A 78 -2.59 -2.51 4.54
N LEU A 79 -1.77 -2.21 5.55
CA LEU A 79 -1.50 -3.11 6.65
C LEU A 79 -2.60 -2.94 7.70
N VAL A 80 -3.15 -4.06 8.17
CA VAL A 80 -4.16 -4.05 9.24
C VAL A 80 -3.65 -4.79 10.45
N TYR A 81 -4.00 -4.30 11.63
CA TYR A 81 -3.51 -4.85 12.91
C TYR A 81 -4.66 -5.22 13.84
N LYS A 82 -4.49 -6.35 14.53
CA LYS A 82 -5.25 -6.68 15.73
C LYS A 82 -4.45 -6.17 16.93
N ALA A 83 -5.04 -5.27 17.71
CA ALA A 83 -4.35 -4.63 18.84
C ALA A 83 -5.11 -4.79 20.16
N ARG A 84 -4.35 -4.83 21.27
CA ARG A 84 -4.88 -4.84 22.62
C ARG A 84 -4.47 -3.57 23.35
N THR A 85 -5.35 -3.10 24.21
CA THR A 85 -5.08 -1.97 25.13
C THR A 85 -4.54 -2.48 26.47
N PRO A 86 -3.84 -1.63 27.25
CA PRO A 86 -3.48 -1.95 28.62
C PRO A 86 -4.70 -2.41 29.42
N GLY A 87 -4.54 -3.48 30.19
CA GLY A 87 -5.62 -4.08 30.97
C GLY A 87 -6.50 -5.07 30.22
N ALA A 88 -6.40 -5.19 28.91
CA ALA A 88 -7.10 -6.21 28.15
C ALA A 88 -6.52 -7.61 28.43
N ALA A 89 -7.39 -8.64 28.33
CA ALA A 89 -6.93 -10.03 28.43
C ALA A 89 -5.83 -10.33 27.40
N LYS A 90 -4.78 -11.02 27.82
CA LYS A 90 -3.61 -11.34 26.97
C LYS A 90 -2.85 -10.13 26.41
N TYR A 91 -3.02 -8.94 27.02
CA TYR A 91 -2.15 -7.80 26.71
C TYR A 91 -0.71 -8.14 27.11
N ASP A 92 0.20 -8.09 26.15
CA ASP A 92 1.60 -8.48 26.34
C ASP A 92 2.52 -7.58 25.50
N LEU A 93 2.46 -6.27 25.77
CA LEU A 93 3.34 -5.32 25.08
C LEU A 93 4.79 -5.54 25.52
N PRO A 94 5.71 -5.84 24.59
CA PRO A 94 7.13 -6.05 24.95
C PRO A 94 7.73 -4.87 25.71
N SER A 95 8.52 -5.16 26.74
CA SER A 95 9.09 -4.17 27.67
C SER A 95 9.90 -3.06 26.98
N ARG A 96 10.47 -3.34 25.79
CA ARG A 96 11.17 -2.33 24.97
C ARG A 96 10.28 -1.15 24.58
N TYR A 97 8.96 -1.32 24.53
CA TYR A 97 7.96 -0.28 24.25
C TYR A 97 7.32 0.31 25.49
N ALA A 98 7.80 -0.05 26.69
CA ALA A 98 7.23 0.44 27.94
C ALA A 98 7.27 1.97 28.09
N LYS A 99 8.21 2.64 27.43
CA LYS A 99 8.34 4.12 27.40
C LYS A 99 7.73 4.76 26.15
N ASP A 100 7.25 3.98 25.19
CA ASP A 100 6.58 4.48 23.99
C ASP A 100 5.25 5.14 24.38
N PRO A 101 4.88 6.30 23.82
CA PRO A 101 3.56 6.91 24.04
C PRO A 101 2.42 6.02 23.54
N ASP A 102 2.64 5.27 22.49
CA ASP A 102 1.71 4.27 21.99
C ASP A 102 1.78 3.00 22.84
N LYS A 103 0.71 2.75 23.60
CA LYS A 103 0.57 1.58 24.47
C LYS A 103 -0.19 0.41 23.87
N TYR A 104 -0.54 0.46 22.59
CA TYR A 104 -1.17 -0.68 21.94
C TYR A 104 -0.19 -1.85 21.78
N ASP A 105 -0.65 -3.05 22.10
CA ASP A 105 0.02 -4.29 21.74
C ASP A 105 -0.53 -4.77 20.38
N TYR A 106 0.19 -4.47 19.31
CA TYR A 106 -0.12 -4.91 17.94
C TYR A 106 0.32 -6.36 17.76
N TYR A 107 -0.45 -7.29 18.31
CA TYR A 107 -0.07 -8.71 18.42
C TYR A 107 -0.23 -9.49 17.10
N HIS A 108 -0.92 -8.95 16.11
CA HIS A 108 -1.16 -9.62 14.83
C HIS A 108 -1.29 -8.59 13.70
N VAL A 109 -0.87 -8.99 12.50
CA VAL A 109 -0.90 -8.13 11.30
C VAL A 109 -1.34 -8.93 10.09
N GLY A 110 -2.02 -8.26 9.16
CA GLY A 110 -2.42 -8.76 7.84
C GLY A 110 -2.27 -7.68 6.78
N VAL A 111 -2.47 -8.07 5.55
CA VAL A 111 -2.43 -7.20 4.36
C VAL A 111 -3.80 -7.20 3.71
N VAL A 112 -4.33 -6.03 3.40
CA VAL A 112 -5.53 -5.91 2.56
C VAL A 112 -5.15 -6.25 1.12
N THR A 113 -5.62 -7.40 0.64
CA THR A 113 -5.34 -7.90 -0.71
C THR A 113 -6.48 -7.65 -1.68
N GLY A 114 -7.68 -7.37 -1.16
CA GLY A 114 -8.87 -7.03 -1.94
C GLY A 114 -9.87 -6.23 -1.11
N VAL A 115 -10.71 -5.43 -1.79
CA VAL A 115 -11.76 -4.63 -1.13
C VAL A 115 -13.16 -4.89 -1.71
N ASN A 116 -13.28 -5.64 -2.80
CA ASN A 116 -14.55 -6.06 -3.42
C ASN A 116 -14.47 -7.48 -4.00
N PRO A 117 -14.73 -8.51 -3.23
CA PRO A 117 -15.00 -8.52 -1.78
C PRO A 117 -13.79 -8.09 -0.94
N LEU A 118 -14.03 -7.77 0.34
CA LEU A 118 -12.91 -7.53 1.27
C LEU A 118 -12.10 -8.81 1.45
N GLU A 119 -10.79 -8.68 1.33
CA GLU A 119 -9.82 -9.76 1.54
C GLU A 119 -8.66 -9.23 2.39
N ILE A 120 -8.50 -9.78 3.58
CA ILE A 120 -7.37 -9.49 4.46
C ILE A 120 -6.55 -10.78 4.60
N THR A 121 -5.44 -10.84 3.88
CA THR A 121 -4.56 -12.01 3.86
C THR A 121 -3.55 -11.93 5.01
N HIS A 122 -3.44 -13.01 5.79
CA HIS A 122 -2.52 -13.09 6.91
C HIS A 122 -2.11 -14.54 7.19
N CYS A 123 -1.00 -14.72 7.92
CA CYS A 123 -0.55 -16.04 8.37
C CYS A 123 -0.85 -16.20 9.87
N THR A 124 -1.50 -17.30 10.24
CA THR A 124 -1.95 -17.51 11.62
C THR A 124 -1.90 -19.00 12.01
N SER A 125 -1.79 -19.25 13.32
CA SER A 125 -2.03 -20.56 13.92
C SER A 125 -3.18 -20.38 14.92
N SER A 126 -4.41 -20.35 14.45
CA SER A 126 -5.60 -20.10 15.27
C SER A 126 -6.76 -21.00 14.84
N GLY A 127 -7.37 -21.66 15.79
CA GLY A 127 -8.47 -22.60 15.51
C GLY A 127 -7.99 -23.79 14.68
N SER A 128 -8.64 -24.02 13.54
CA SER A 128 -8.26 -25.07 12.57
C SER A 128 -7.28 -24.57 11.48
N VAL A 129 -6.87 -23.31 11.53
CA VAL A 129 -5.98 -22.71 10.53
C VAL A 129 -4.53 -22.78 11.03
N ASP A 130 -3.64 -23.32 10.21
CA ASP A 130 -2.21 -23.33 10.42
C ASP A 130 -1.51 -22.90 9.14
N GLY A 131 -1.28 -21.58 9.00
CA GLY A 131 -0.70 -20.99 7.79
C GLY A 131 -1.45 -19.78 7.26
N ILE A 132 -1.43 -19.59 5.95
CA ILE A 132 -2.10 -18.46 5.29
C ILE A 132 -3.60 -18.67 5.23
N THR A 133 -4.32 -17.59 5.53
CA THR A 133 -5.78 -17.50 5.38
C THR A 133 -6.18 -16.08 5.00
N THR A 134 -7.44 -15.91 4.61
CA THR A 134 -8.01 -14.63 4.22
C THR A 134 -9.29 -14.36 4.98
N ASP A 135 -9.35 -13.26 5.73
CA ASP A 135 -10.56 -12.78 6.41
C ASP A 135 -11.37 -11.91 5.43
N GLY A 136 -12.65 -12.26 5.23
CA GLY A 136 -13.59 -11.48 4.40
C GLY A 136 -14.35 -10.39 5.17
N LYS A 137 -13.95 -10.08 6.40
CA LYS A 137 -14.60 -9.10 7.28
C LYS A 137 -13.59 -8.37 8.11
N LEU A 138 -13.90 -7.12 8.48
CA LEU A 138 -13.05 -6.32 9.36
C LEU A 138 -12.85 -6.99 10.73
N GLY A 139 -13.91 -7.59 11.30
CA GLY A 139 -13.83 -8.43 12.51
C GLY A 139 -13.03 -7.81 13.64
N GLY A 140 -11.98 -8.51 14.09
CA GLY A 140 -11.08 -8.05 15.17
C GLY A 140 -9.92 -7.17 14.70
N TRP A 141 -9.85 -6.80 13.43
CA TRP A 141 -8.87 -5.83 12.92
C TRP A 141 -9.25 -4.43 13.39
N THR A 142 -8.38 -3.76 14.10
CA THR A 142 -8.69 -2.53 14.84
C THR A 142 -7.92 -1.30 14.37
N HIS A 143 -6.80 -1.50 13.72
CA HIS A 143 -5.95 -0.42 13.20
C HIS A 143 -5.55 -0.73 11.77
N LYS A 144 -5.30 0.32 11.00
CA LYS A 144 -4.74 0.26 9.65
C LYS A 144 -3.65 1.28 9.48
N GLY A 145 -2.81 1.08 8.49
CA GLY A 145 -1.81 2.06 8.06
C GLY A 145 -1.13 1.58 6.78
N GLN A 146 -0.22 2.39 6.27
CA GLN A 146 0.44 2.15 5.00
C GLN A 146 1.89 1.71 5.22
N LEU A 147 2.36 0.74 4.45
CA LEU A 147 3.74 0.31 4.48
C LEU A 147 4.66 1.43 3.95
N THR A 148 5.59 1.92 4.80
CA THR A 148 6.49 3.04 4.44
C THR A 148 7.50 2.70 3.34
N LEU A 149 7.71 1.42 3.03
CA LEU A 149 8.60 0.95 1.96
C LEU A 149 7.92 0.88 0.59
N ILE A 150 6.62 1.13 0.55
CA ILE A 150 5.95 1.38 -0.72
C ILE A 150 6.32 2.80 -1.12
N ASP A 151 6.81 2.96 -2.33
CA ASP A 151 7.06 4.27 -2.90
C ASP A 151 5.72 5.02 -2.82
N GLN A 152 5.63 5.90 -1.83
CA GLN A 152 4.55 6.87 -1.81
C GLN A 152 4.77 7.66 -3.09
N ILE A 153 3.80 7.61 -4.00
CA ILE A 153 3.72 8.66 -5.00
C ILE A 153 3.53 9.93 -4.17
N THR A 154 4.64 10.60 -3.89
CA THR A 154 4.57 11.92 -3.26
C THR A 154 3.76 12.82 -4.19
N GLU A 155 3.14 13.87 -3.70
CA GLU A 155 2.46 14.84 -4.57
C GLU A 155 3.43 15.42 -5.63
N GLU A 156 4.74 15.26 -5.46
CA GLU A 156 5.80 15.55 -6.42
C GLU A 156 5.96 14.48 -7.53
N ASP A 157 5.59 13.20 -7.25
CA ASP A 157 5.59 12.09 -8.21
C ASP A 157 4.17 11.79 -8.75
N ALA A 158 3.14 12.46 -8.24
CA ALA A 158 1.82 12.44 -8.85
C ALA A 158 1.91 13.09 -10.23
N PRO A 159 1.31 12.52 -11.28
CA PRO A 159 1.26 13.18 -12.58
C PRO A 159 0.66 14.56 -12.38
N MET A 160 1.51 15.54 -12.55
CA MET A 160 1.39 16.99 -12.39
C MET A 160 0.07 17.52 -11.85
N ALA A 161 0.11 18.22 -10.73
CA ALA A 161 -0.96 19.13 -10.31
C ALA A 161 -1.34 20.02 -11.51
N GLY A 162 -2.47 19.69 -12.17
CA GLY A 162 -2.91 20.41 -13.37
C GLY A 162 -3.37 19.55 -14.54
N THR A 163 -3.22 18.20 -14.47
CA THR A 163 -3.85 17.32 -15.48
C THR A 163 -5.36 17.51 -15.42
N THR A 164 -5.95 17.95 -16.52
CA THR A 164 -7.39 18.15 -16.62
C THR A 164 -8.05 17.07 -17.47
N GLY A 165 -9.23 16.66 -17.06
CA GLY A 165 -10.08 15.78 -17.83
C GLY A 165 -11.47 16.40 -18.02
N ILE A 166 -12.10 16.11 -19.16
CA ILE A 166 -13.48 16.52 -19.43
C ILE A 166 -14.38 15.30 -19.15
N VAL A 167 -15.41 15.50 -18.34
CA VAL A 167 -16.37 14.44 -18.04
C VAL A 167 -17.24 14.16 -19.25
N THR A 168 -17.27 12.90 -19.68
CA THR A 168 -18.04 12.44 -20.83
C THR A 168 -18.96 11.27 -20.46
N ALA A 169 -20.15 11.23 -21.04
CA ALA A 169 -21.04 10.08 -20.98
C ALA A 169 -21.98 10.09 -22.19
N ALA A 170 -22.04 8.99 -22.92
CA ALA A 170 -22.84 8.87 -24.13
C ALA A 170 -24.35 9.14 -23.94
N ASN A 171 -24.85 8.96 -22.73
CA ASN A 171 -26.25 9.21 -22.37
C ASN A 171 -26.52 10.64 -21.89
N GLY A 172 -25.53 11.53 -21.90
CA GLY A 172 -25.65 12.93 -21.47
C GLY A 172 -25.95 13.15 -19.98
N LYS A 173 -25.99 12.09 -19.16
CA LYS A 173 -26.34 12.20 -17.73
C LYS A 173 -25.09 12.47 -16.89
N PRO A 174 -25.22 13.20 -15.76
CA PRO A 174 -24.11 13.42 -14.83
C PRO A 174 -23.47 12.10 -14.37
N VAL A 175 -22.15 12.09 -14.23
CA VAL A 175 -21.36 10.93 -13.80
C VAL A 175 -21.09 10.97 -12.31
N ASN A 176 -21.23 9.84 -11.64
CA ASN A 176 -21.02 9.74 -10.22
C ASN A 176 -19.53 9.85 -9.86
N MET A 177 -19.21 10.76 -8.94
CA MET A 177 -17.96 10.83 -8.21
C MET A 177 -18.15 10.15 -6.85
N ARG A 178 -17.28 9.24 -6.46
CA ARG A 178 -17.44 8.38 -5.29
C ARG A 178 -16.26 8.49 -4.34
N LYS A 179 -16.43 8.10 -3.07
CA LYS A 179 -15.34 8.10 -2.07
C LYS A 179 -14.21 7.10 -2.36
N GLY A 180 -14.47 6.07 -3.16
CA GLY A 180 -13.46 5.05 -3.50
C GLY A 180 -13.65 4.52 -4.92
N PRO A 181 -12.63 3.80 -5.47
CA PRO A 181 -12.62 3.27 -6.84
C PRO A 181 -13.49 2.01 -6.96
N LYS A 182 -14.76 2.12 -6.61
CA LYS A 182 -15.77 1.05 -6.71
C LYS A 182 -17.17 1.60 -6.96
N THR A 183 -17.98 0.87 -7.71
CA THR A 183 -19.33 1.31 -8.08
C THR A 183 -20.29 1.35 -6.89
N THR A 184 -20.01 0.63 -5.81
CA THR A 184 -20.77 0.58 -4.56
C THR A 184 -20.30 1.61 -3.53
N ALA A 185 -19.14 2.27 -3.74
CA ALA A 185 -18.65 3.28 -2.82
C ALA A 185 -19.63 4.46 -2.70
N GLN A 186 -19.65 5.08 -1.53
CA GLN A 186 -20.51 6.22 -1.20
C GLN A 186 -20.37 7.32 -2.27
N LEU A 187 -21.50 7.85 -2.71
CA LEU A 187 -21.56 8.98 -3.63
C LEU A 187 -21.02 10.25 -2.95
N VAL A 188 -20.06 10.92 -3.57
CA VAL A 188 -19.56 12.23 -3.16
C VAL A 188 -20.33 13.33 -3.89
N ASP A 189 -20.38 13.24 -5.24
CA ASP A 189 -21.11 14.21 -6.08
C ASP A 189 -21.51 13.57 -7.41
N ARG A 190 -22.32 14.29 -8.19
CA ARG A 190 -22.67 13.98 -9.57
C ARG A 190 -22.15 15.07 -10.49
N VAL A 191 -21.12 14.76 -11.25
CA VAL A 191 -20.43 15.72 -12.11
C VAL A 191 -21.11 15.78 -13.47
N PRO A 192 -21.61 16.94 -13.93
CA PRO A 192 -22.23 17.09 -15.23
C PRO A 192 -21.28 16.75 -16.37
N VAL A 193 -21.82 16.19 -17.46
CA VAL A 193 -21.07 15.98 -18.72
C VAL A 193 -20.60 17.34 -19.25
N GLY A 194 -19.40 17.37 -19.84
CA GLY A 194 -18.74 18.60 -20.30
C GLY A 194 -18.00 19.37 -19.20
N THR A 195 -18.09 18.94 -17.94
CA THR A 195 -17.37 19.60 -16.84
C THR A 195 -15.88 19.25 -16.91
N GLN A 196 -15.03 20.27 -16.81
CA GLN A 196 -13.60 20.09 -16.62
C GLN A 196 -13.34 19.79 -15.12
N VAL A 197 -12.53 18.74 -14.88
CA VAL A 197 -12.12 18.31 -13.54
C VAL A 197 -10.60 18.21 -13.50
N THR A 198 -10.01 18.38 -12.31
CA THR A 198 -8.58 18.09 -12.12
C THR A 198 -8.41 16.59 -11.90
N VAL A 199 -7.58 15.93 -12.68
CA VAL A 199 -7.23 14.52 -12.55
C VAL A 199 -5.95 14.42 -11.72
N LYS A 200 -6.03 13.80 -10.55
CA LYS A 200 -4.89 13.62 -9.63
C LYS A 200 -4.09 12.36 -9.96
N SER A 201 -4.79 11.28 -10.27
CA SER A 201 -4.20 10.01 -10.72
C SER A 201 -5.26 9.22 -11.49
N TYR A 202 -4.85 8.28 -12.33
CA TYR A 202 -5.78 7.38 -13.02
C TYR A 202 -5.09 6.09 -13.47
N ASP A 203 -5.91 5.05 -13.61
CA ASP A 203 -5.57 3.80 -14.29
C ASP A 203 -6.64 3.52 -15.38
N ASP A 204 -6.62 2.34 -15.98
CA ASP A 204 -7.56 1.95 -17.04
C ASP A 204 -9.03 1.88 -16.54
N SER A 205 -9.26 1.79 -15.25
CA SER A 205 -10.58 1.59 -14.64
C SER A 205 -11.10 2.83 -13.94
N TRP A 206 -10.25 3.49 -13.11
CA TRP A 206 -10.65 4.58 -12.23
C TRP A 206 -9.65 5.74 -12.24
N ALA A 207 -10.19 6.94 -12.12
CA ALA A 207 -9.42 8.16 -11.92
C ALA A 207 -9.79 8.82 -10.59
N GLN A 208 -8.79 9.25 -9.84
CA GLN A 208 -8.99 10.16 -8.72
C GLN A 208 -9.08 11.59 -9.27
N ILE A 209 -10.19 12.27 -8.98
CA ILE A 209 -10.46 13.62 -9.48
C ILE A 209 -10.76 14.59 -8.36
N ALA A 210 -10.49 15.88 -8.58
CA ALA A 210 -10.97 16.97 -7.75
C ALA A 210 -12.04 17.77 -8.51
N TYR A 211 -13.17 18.02 -7.85
CA TYR A 211 -14.28 18.79 -8.34
C TYR A 211 -14.93 19.59 -7.21
N ARG A 212 -15.10 20.91 -7.39
CA ARG A 212 -15.72 21.85 -6.40
C ARG A 212 -15.12 21.72 -4.98
N GLY A 213 -13.79 21.53 -4.89
CA GLY A 213 -13.12 21.42 -3.60
C GLY A 213 -13.20 20.04 -2.94
N ALA A 214 -13.94 19.10 -3.51
CA ALA A 214 -13.99 17.71 -3.05
C ALA A 214 -13.10 16.81 -3.92
N THR A 215 -12.49 15.81 -3.31
CA THR A 215 -11.74 14.75 -4.01
C THR A 215 -12.56 13.46 -3.98
N GLY A 216 -12.56 12.71 -5.10
CA GLY A 216 -13.25 11.44 -5.22
C GLY A 216 -12.80 10.67 -6.45
N TYR A 217 -13.46 9.56 -6.73
CA TYR A 217 -13.13 8.65 -7.81
C TYR A 217 -14.24 8.61 -8.86
N MET A 218 -13.83 8.59 -10.13
CA MET A 218 -14.70 8.42 -11.29
C MET A 218 -14.12 7.34 -12.20
N MET A 219 -14.95 6.52 -12.85
CA MET A 219 -14.43 5.54 -13.83
C MET A 219 -13.78 6.27 -14.99
N THR A 220 -12.56 5.86 -15.36
CA THR A 220 -11.73 6.50 -16.40
C THR A 220 -12.43 6.57 -17.74
N LYS A 221 -13.27 5.60 -18.07
CA LYS A 221 -14.09 5.60 -19.30
C LYS A 221 -15.06 6.79 -19.44
N TYR A 222 -15.28 7.55 -18.37
CA TYR A 222 -16.10 8.76 -18.36
C TYR A 222 -15.28 10.04 -18.34
N LEU A 223 -13.96 9.94 -18.60
CA LEU A 223 -13.06 11.07 -18.65
C LEU A 223 -12.32 11.10 -20.00
N GLU A 224 -12.39 12.21 -20.66
CA GLU A 224 -11.51 12.53 -21.77
C GLU A 224 -10.33 13.31 -21.21
N ILE A 225 -9.20 12.62 -20.99
CA ILE A 225 -7.98 13.18 -20.46
C ILE A 225 -7.16 13.71 -21.64
N SER A 226 -6.74 14.99 -21.60
CA SER A 226 -6.12 15.62 -22.78
C SER A 226 -4.80 14.97 -23.15
N ALA A 227 -4.52 14.83 -24.46
CA ALA A 227 -3.28 14.25 -24.97
C ALA A 227 -2.03 15.02 -24.51
N ALA A 228 -2.13 16.34 -24.32
CA ALA A 228 -1.05 17.17 -23.76
C ALA A 228 -0.68 16.75 -22.32
N ALA A 229 -1.65 16.25 -21.54
CA ALA A 229 -1.39 15.72 -20.22
C ALA A 229 -0.69 14.35 -20.27
N HIS A 230 -1.01 13.54 -21.27
CA HIS A 230 -0.38 12.24 -21.49
C HIS A 230 1.08 12.38 -21.93
N GLU A 231 1.38 13.33 -22.83
CA GLU A 231 2.75 13.63 -23.27
C GLU A 231 3.59 14.24 -22.14
N ALA A 232 3.01 15.11 -21.30
CA ALA A 232 3.71 15.70 -20.17
C ALA A 232 4.08 14.64 -19.11
N VAL A 233 3.20 13.67 -18.84
CA VAL A 233 3.46 12.53 -17.93
C VAL A 233 4.54 11.62 -18.51
N SER A 234 4.47 11.28 -19.80
CA SER A 234 5.49 10.47 -20.47
C SER A 234 6.86 11.15 -20.45
N GLY A 235 6.92 12.45 -20.77
CA GLY A 235 8.16 13.21 -20.75
C GLY A 235 8.78 13.35 -19.35
N ALA A 236 7.96 13.57 -18.31
CA ALA A 236 8.43 13.63 -16.93
C ALA A 236 8.97 12.25 -16.45
N LEU A 237 8.33 11.16 -16.83
CA LEU A 237 8.79 9.82 -16.53
C LEU A 237 10.12 9.49 -17.22
N GLU A 238 10.25 9.84 -18.50
CA GLU A 238 11.50 9.66 -19.25
C GLU A 238 12.66 10.46 -18.63
N GLN A 239 12.40 11.70 -18.22
CA GLN A 239 13.39 12.54 -17.53
C GLN A 239 13.81 11.90 -16.20
N ARG A 240 12.86 11.41 -15.41
CA ARG A 240 13.13 10.76 -14.13
C ARG A 240 13.93 9.45 -14.28
N VAL A 241 13.63 8.67 -15.31
CA VAL A 241 14.39 7.47 -15.66
C VAL A 241 15.83 7.85 -16.02
N ALA A 242 16.04 8.91 -16.77
CA ALA A 242 17.38 9.39 -17.13
C ALA A 242 18.17 9.85 -15.89
N GLU A 243 17.55 10.61 -14.98
CA GLU A 243 18.16 11.06 -13.71
C GLU A 243 18.54 9.90 -12.81
N LEU A 244 17.65 8.92 -12.65
CA LEU A 244 17.92 7.70 -11.86
C LEU A 244 19.04 6.87 -12.48
N THR A 245 19.08 6.74 -13.79
CA THR A 245 20.15 6.04 -14.50
C THR A 245 21.50 6.72 -14.28
N ALA A 246 21.54 8.05 -14.33
CA ALA A 246 22.76 8.82 -14.06
C ALA A 246 23.22 8.68 -12.60
N ALA A 247 22.28 8.71 -11.63
CA ALA A 247 22.58 8.49 -10.21
C ALA A 247 23.12 7.09 -9.93
N VAL A 248 22.55 6.06 -10.56
CA VAL A 248 23.05 4.67 -10.47
C VAL A 248 24.47 4.59 -11.03
N ALA A 249 24.75 5.19 -12.18
CA ALA A 249 26.08 5.19 -12.77
C ALA A 249 27.13 5.91 -11.88
N ASP A 250 26.73 7.01 -11.22
CA ASP A 250 27.60 7.72 -10.25
C ASP A 250 27.88 6.84 -9.02
N LEU A 251 26.85 6.20 -8.46
CA LEU A 251 27.00 5.28 -7.34
C LEU A 251 27.91 4.10 -7.70
N GLN A 252 27.77 3.52 -8.89
CA GLN A 252 28.64 2.45 -9.37
C GLN A 252 30.09 2.89 -9.45
N LYS A 253 30.38 4.10 -9.98
CA LYS A 253 31.75 4.67 -10.00
C LYS A 253 32.33 4.82 -8.60
N ARG A 254 31.52 5.31 -7.66
CA ARG A 254 31.94 5.50 -6.27
C ARG A 254 32.22 4.17 -5.57
N VAL A 255 31.40 3.14 -5.80
CA VAL A 255 31.64 1.78 -5.29
C VAL A 255 32.95 1.21 -5.85
N THR A 256 33.17 1.30 -7.17
CA THR A 256 34.40 0.83 -7.80
C THR A 256 35.64 1.57 -7.27
N ALA A 257 35.52 2.87 -7.01
CA ALA A 257 36.63 3.64 -6.43
C ALA A 257 36.94 3.24 -4.98
N LEU A 258 35.93 2.86 -4.19
CA LEU A 258 36.11 2.34 -2.83
C LEU A 258 36.73 0.94 -2.81
N GLU A 259 36.31 0.08 -3.73
CA GLU A 259 36.86 -1.27 -3.89
C GLU A 259 38.29 -1.26 -4.40
N GLY A 260 38.63 -0.35 -5.32
CA GLY A 260 40.00 -0.16 -5.85
C GLY A 260 40.97 0.52 -4.87
N GLY A 261 40.45 1.18 -3.82
CA GLY A 261 41.28 1.85 -2.78
C GLY A 261 41.75 0.92 -1.64
N VAL A 262 41.27 -0.31 -1.58
CA VAL A 262 41.72 -1.32 -0.62
C VAL A 262 42.86 -2.15 -1.27
N SER A 263 43.94 -1.48 -1.62
CA SER A 263 45.21 -2.18 -1.87
C SER A 263 45.95 -2.29 -0.54
N VAL A 264 46.01 -3.52 -0.03
CA VAL A 264 46.72 -3.90 1.17
C VAL A 264 48.21 -3.55 0.99
N GLY A 265 48.70 -2.65 1.86
CA GLY A 265 50.09 -2.46 2.11
C GLY A 265 50.60 -3.40 3.20
#